data_e0b5ad0f1b61dc61c93874e3b957774c
#
_entry.id   e0b5ad0f1b61dc61c93874e3b957774c
#
_cell.length_a   1.000
_cell.length_b   1.000
_cell.length_c   1.000
_cell.angle_alpha   90.00
_cell.angle_beta   90.00
_cell.angle_gamma   90.00
#
_symmetry.space_group_name_H-M   'P 1'
#
loop_
_entity.id
_entity.type
_entity.pdbx_description
1 polymer ?
#
loop_
_entity_poly.entity_id
_entity_poly.type
_entity_poly.pdbx_seq_one_letter_code
_entity_poly.pdbx_strand_id
1 'polypeptide(L)'
;RLGWPEPPAKAPPVEAGPAVRAAARVAAFLASEPERWRPLVADPAERAVLEALRRTRLGPDQAWFDLYGPPGTIRHRPIADLLLAGDRPPEPFAPGTVVFVGPLDTRTTLAADSFPTVFSDRRGIDTAGVELAATAYANLRDDHTLAVPSELARSLIVFGFGSLATLLVLRGTVLRGVATALVLALAYAGIAVAAFVGARLWQPLVLPLVVLLPFALLLGQLVRYLGLARWLGVYTPRPVAAELLRGRADPHSAAGLSPVTVMFTDIVGSTALAESLDPAAFKDRLDAHFTLVTRAVEASGGEVVEFLGDGLMAYWGGPRGPRDHAARACRAALVIAAALARDNRARARAGEPPIRLRIGINSGDAAVGNVGAPERGIFTVTGDAANAAQRIEQLARDLCPDRPTAAVLVGEGTVREAGADFVFEAVGEFELRGRARRERVFRLIGEHTVADLPVGESVDKIGKG
;
A
#
# COMPACT_ATOMS: atom_id res chain seq x y z
N ARG A 1 7.30 24.56 8.09
CA ARG A 1 7.43 25.98 8.50
C ARG A 1 8.10 25.99 9.86
N LEU A 2 9.42 26.04 9.90
CA LEU A 2 10.18 26.48 11.06
C LEU A 2 9.87 27.97 11.19
N GLY A 3 9.29 28.37 12.34
CA GLY A 3 8.81 29.72 12.60
C GLY A 3 9.91 30.78 12.60
N TRP A 4 10.26 31.21 11.40
CA TRP A 4 10.94 32.49 11.26
C TRP A 4 9.89 33.58 11.52
N PRO A 5 10.21 34.60 12.32
CA PRO A 5 9.34 35.74 12.47
C PRO A 5 9.07 36.34 11.09
N GLU A 6 7.81 36.63 10.80
CA GLU A 6 7.47 37.40 9.60
C GLU A 6 8.31 38.65 9.56
N PRO A 7 8.86 39.02 8.38
CA PRO A 7 9.53 40.30 8.25
C PRO A 7 8.56 41.39 8.73
N PRO A 8 9.04 42.36 9.49
CA PRO A 8 8.18 43.43 10.01
C PRO A 8 7.41 44.02 8.86
N ALA A 9 6.09 44.15 9.06
CA ALA A 9 5.19 44.82 8.09
C ALA A 9 5.92 46.05 7.57
N LYS A 10 5.99 46.18 6.22
CA LYS A 10 6.67 47.28 5.53
C LYS A 10 6.46 48.56 6.32
N ALA A 11 7.53 49.10 6.87
CA ALA A 11 7.50 50.41 7.50
C ALA A 11 6.86 51.40 6.51
N PRO A 12 6.00 52.32 6.96
CA PRO A 12 5.43 53.31 6.08
C PRO A 12 6.58 53.96 5.30
N PRO A 13 6.38 54.30 4.02
CA PRO A 13 7.45 54.85 3.20
C PRO A 13 7.97 56.11 3.89
N VAL A 14 9.11 55.97 4.54
CA VAL A 14 9.91 57.11 4.94
C VAL A 14 10.16 57.88 3.64
N GLU A 15 9.83 59.13 3.58
CA GLU A 15 10.11 59.97 2.40
C GLU A 15 11.57 59.75 2.03
N ALA A 16 11.75 59.01 0.95
CA ALA A 16 13.07 58.54 0.56
C ALA A 16 13.95 59.76 0.28
N GLY A 17 14.98 59.92 1.06
CA GLY A 17 15.94 61.00 0.89
C GLY A 17 16.51 61.02 -0.54
N PRO A 18 17.08 62.13 -0.97
CA PRO A 18 17.55 62.30 -2.36
C PRO A 18 18.52 61.19 -2.80
N ALA A 19 19.32 60.63 -1.90
CA ALA A 19 20.23 59.53 -2.18
C ALA A 19 19.52 58.21 -2.48
N VAL A 20 18.41 57.91 -1.79
CA VAL A 20 17.61 56.68 -2.02
C VAL A 20 16.85 56.81 -3.35
N ARG A 21 16.36 58.02 -3.67
CA ARG A 21 15.73 58.28 -5.00
C ARG A 21 16.74 58.14 -6.13
N ALA A 22 17.98 58.66 -5.94
CA ALA A 22 19.03 58.50 -6.94
C ALA A 22 19.42 57.03 -7.12
N ALA A 23 19.60 56.27 -6.04
CA ALA A 23 19.87 54.83 -6.10
C ALA A 23 18.76 54.06 -6.80
N ALA A 24 17.49 54.39 -6.53
CA ALA A 24 16.35 53.78 -7.21
C ALA A 24 16.32 54.08 -8.73
N ARG A 25 16.69 55.32 -9.14
CA ARG A 25 16.80 55.69 -10.56
C ARG A 25 17.94 54.95 -11.25
N VAL A 26 19.09 54.85 -10.60
CA VAL A 26 20.24 54.06 -11.11
C VAL A 26 19.88 52.60 -11.24
N ALA A 27 19.22 52.03 -10.24
CA ALA A 27 18.76 50.65 -10.28
C ALA A 27 17.76 50.44 -11.44
N ALA A 28 16.79 51.35 -11.62
CA ALA A 28 15.85 51.26 -12.74
C ALA A 28 16.54 51.40 -14.10
N PHE A 29 17.56 52.25 -14.25
CA PHE A 29 18.37 52.36 -15.46
C PHE A 29 19.18 51.10 -15.74
N LEU A 30 19.84 50.53 -14.73
CA LEU A 30 20.58 49.29 -14.83
C LEU A 30 19.66 48.10 -15.15
N ALA A 31 18.37 48.15 -14.75
CA ALA A 31 17.37 47.15 -15.02
C ALA A 31 16.89 47.15 -16.49
N SER A 32 16.65 48.36 -17.01
CA SER A 32 15.88 48.51 -18.24
C SER A 32 16.60 48.09 -19.51
N GLU A 33 17.92 48.26 -19.58
CA GLU A 33 18.67 48.04 -20.83
C GLU A 33 20.16 47.75 -20.58
N PRO A 34 20.57 46.50 -20.28
CA PRO A 34 21.97 46.12 -20.10
C PRO A 34 22.86 46.47 -21.28
N GLU A 35 22.32 46.42 -22.49
CA GLU A 35 23.04 46.73 -23.75
C GLU A 35 23.39 48.22 -23.87
N ARG A 36 22.69 49.14 -23.19
CA ARG A 36 22.94 50.57 -23.25
C ARG A 36 24.04 51.06 -22.31
N TRP A 37 24.15 50.51 -21.12
CA TRP A 37 25.13 50.97 -20.13
C TRP A 37 26.47 50.22 -20.17
N ARG A 38 26.48 48.96 -20.57
CA ARG A 38 27.72 48.16 -20.69
C ARG A 38 28.80 48.81 -21.57
N PRO A 39 28.47 49.39 -22.74
CA PRO A 39 29.45 50.09 -23.56
C PRO A 39 29.94 51.42 -22.95
N LEU A 40 29.20 52.02 -22.05
CA LEU A 40 29.55 53.34 -21.46
C LEU A 40 30.57 53.21 -20.33
N VAL A 41 30.80 51.97 -19.79
CA VAL A 41 31.72 51.70 -18.70
C VAL A 41 32.93 50.98 -19.28
N ALA A 42 34.03 51.77 -19.44
CA ALA A 42 35.26 51.22 -20.04
C ALA A 42 36.04 50.31 -19.10
N ASP A 43 36.02 50.62 -17.79
CA ASP A 43 36.70 49.83 -16.79
C ASP A 43 35.96 48.51 -16.49
N PRO A 44 36.64 47.36 -16.67
CA PRO A 44 36.09 46.05 -16.33
C PRO A 44 35.70 45.91 -14.86
N ALA A 45 36.43 46.56 -13.92
CA ALA A 45 36.15 46.52 -12.50
C ALA A 45 34.85 47.28 -12.16
N GLU A 46 34.71 48.49 -12.68
CA GLU A 46 33.47 49.26 -12.52
C GLU A 46 32.26 48.54 -13.16
N ARG A 47 32.45 47.90 -14.29
CA ARG A 47 31.41 47.10 -14.94
C ARG A 47 30.96 45.93 -14.08
N ALA A 48 31.93 45.24 -13.43
CA ALA A 48 31.62 44.13 -12.50
C ALA A 48 30.82 44.63 -11.28
N VAL A 49 31.16 45.79 -10.73
CA VAL A 49 30.42 46.41 -9.62
C VAL A 49 28.99 46.80 -10.01
N LEU A 50 28.81 47.40 -11.17
CA LEU A 50 27.47 47.75 -11.66
C LEU A 50 26.60 46.52 -11.97
N GLU A 51 27.20 45.46 -12.50
CA GLU A 51 26.54 44.18 -12.69
C GLU A 51 26.17 43.52 -11.38
N ALA A 52 27.02 43.55 -10.36
CA ALA A 52 26.74 43.08 -9.03
C ALA A 52 25.60 43.87 -8.37
N LEU A 53 25.59 45.21 -8.50
CA LEU A 53 24.50 46.07 -8.03
C LEU A 53 23.17 45.73 -8.76
N ARG A 54 23.22 45.50 -10.05
CA ARG A 54 22.07 45.04 -10.82
C ARG A 54 21.50 43.74 -10.27
N ARG A 55 22.35 42.74 -10.06
CA ARG A 55 21.97 41.41 -9.53
C ARG A 55 21.38 41.54 -8.13
N THR A 56 21.95 42.35 -7.26
CA THR A 56 21.46 42.58 -5.89
C THR A 56 20.09 43.22 -5.82
N ARG A 57 19.77 44.13 -6.78
CA ARG A 57 18.53 44.89 -6.79
C ARG A 57 17.41 44.27 -7.61
N LEU A 58 17.75 43.46 -8.60
CA LEU A 58 16.82 42.88 -9.59
C LEU A 58 16.84 41.34 -9.59
N GLY A 59 17.76 40.79 -8.86
CA GLY A 59 17.79 39.35 -8.62
C GLY A 59 16.64 38.89 -7.73
N PRO A 60 16.49 37.59 -7.53
CA PRO A 60 15.53 37.06 -6.58
C PRO A 60 15.77 37.67 -5.18
N ASP A 61 14.70 37.90 -4.42
CA ASP A 61 14.76 38.46 -3.04
C ASP A 61 15.67 37.65 -2.10
N GLN A 62 16.03 36.42 -2.52
CA GLN A 62 16.95 35.52 -1.82
C GLN A 62 17.96 34.95 -2.81
N ALA A 63 19.25 35.12 -2.50
CA ALA A 63 20.34 34.48 -3.22
C ALA A 63 21.14 33.60 -2.26
N TRP A 64 21.50 32.41 -2.73
CA TRP A 64 22.38 31.51 -2.01
C TRP A 64 23.83 31.85 -2.39
N PHE A 65 24.70 31.99 -1.40
CA PHE A 65 26.10 32.24 -1.63
C PHE A 65 26.98 31.10 -1.09
N ASP A 66 28.15 30.96 -1.68
CA ASP A 66 29.12 29.97 -1.29
C ASP A 66 29.99 30.50 -0.17
N LEU A 67 30.17 29.68 0.87
CA LEU A 67 31.09 30.01 1.99
C LEU A 67 32.51 29.62 1.61
N TYR A 68 33.44 30.56 1.55
CA TYR A 68 34.80 30.31 1.11
C TYR A 68 35.65 29.50 2.12
N GLY A 69 35.19 29.38 3.37
CA GLY A 69 35.90 28.62 4.39
C GLY A 69 35.39 28.91 5.81
N PRO A 70 36.13 28.39 6.80
CA PRO A 70 35.82 28.62 8.21
C PRO A 70 35.99 30.09 8.61
N PRO A 71 35.48 30.51 9.79
CA PRO A 71 35.67 31.86 10.34
C PRO A 71 37.14 32.30 10.30
N GLY A 72 37.39 33.50 9.83
CA GLY A 72 38.72 34.04 9.62
C GLY A 72 39.35 33.76 8.25
N THR A 73 38.62 33.17 7.30
CA THR A 73 39.10 32.96 5.92
C THR A 73 39.29 34.28 5.18
N ILE A 74 38.41 35.27 5.43
CA ILE A 74 38.62 36.62 4.91
C ILE A 74 39.62 37.36 5.77
N ARG A 75 40.65 37.92 5.15
CA ARG A 75 41.69 38.67 5.86
C ARG A 75 41.09 39.84 6.62
N HIS A 76 41.39 39.96 7.90
CA HIS A 76 40.94 41.03 8.76
C HIS A 76 42.13 41.75 9.43
N ARG A 77 41.94 43.02 9.75
CA ARG A 77 42.85 43.81 10.57
C ARG A 77 42.09 44.46 11.70
N PRO A 78 42.57 44.39 12.96
CA PRO A 78 41.97 45.13 14.06
C PRO A 78 41.95 46.62 13.75
N ILE A 79 40.81 47.29 13.98
CA ILE A 79 40.71 48.72 13.79
C ILE A 79 41.69 49.49 14.67
N ALA A 80 42.06 48.94 15.80
CA ALA A 80 43.08 49.49 16.68
C ALA A 80 44.44 49.66 15.98
N ASP A 81 44.84 48.71 15.12
CA ASP A 81 46.09 48.77 14.36
C ASP A 81 46.10 49.95 13.36
N LEU A 82 44.90 50.35 12.86
CA LEU A 82 44.76 51.49 11.97
C LEU A 82 44.72 52.83 12.71
N LEU A 83 44.11 52.84 13.91
CA LEU A 83 43.94 54.08 14.69
C LEU A 83 45.15 54.39 15.57
N LEU A 84 45.88 53.34 16.04
CA LEU A 84 46.98 53.49 16.97
C LEU A 84 48.38 53.41 16.31
N ALA A 85 48.42 53.44 14.99
CA ALA A 85 49.64 53.25 14.20
C ALA A 85 50.72 54.34 14.45
N GLY A 86 50.39 55.43 15.15
CA GLY A 86 51.28 56.54 15.43
C GLY A 86 51.97 57.12 14.19
N ASP A 87 53.33 57.37 14.29
CA ASP A 87 54.12 57.91 13.17
C ASP A 87 54.41 56.89 12.06
N ARG A 88 53.97 55.62 12.18
CA ARG A 88 54.03 54.61 11.10
C ARG A 88 52.70 54.49 10.42
N PRO A 89 52.54 55.01 9.20
CA PRO A 89 51.29 54.80 8.47
C PRO A 89 51.05 53.28 8.28
N PRO A 90 49.82 52.77 8.55
CA PRO A 90 49.50 51.37 8.28
C PRO A 90 49.66 51.10 6.78
N GLU A 91 50.09 49.88 6.48
CA GLU A 91 50.23 49.42 5.10
C GLU A 91 48.94 49.71 4.31
N PRO A 92 48.99 50.51 3.25
CA PRO A 92 47.81 50.93 2.52
C PRO A 92 47.10 49.73 1.92
N PHE A 93 45.78 49.79 1.88
CA PHE A 93 45.01 48.81 1.10
C PHE A 93 45.32 48.98 -0.40
N ALA A 94 45.39 47.86 -1.10
CA ALA A 94 45.58 47.91 -2.55
C ALA A 94 44.42 48.70 -3.22
N PRO A 95 44.70 49.46 -4.31
CA PRO A 95 43.65 50.17 -5.03
C PRO A 95 42.53 49.25 -5.44
N GLY A 96 41.27 49.65 -5.24
CA GLY A 96 40.09 48.87 -5.53
C GLY A 96 39.69 47.84 -4.45
N THR A 97 40.39 47.82 -3.30
CA THR A 97 40.02 46.95 -2.16
C THR A 97 38.73 47.52 -1.54
N VAL A 98 37.73 46.65 -1.40
CA VAL A 98 36.53 46.91 -0.63
C VAL A 98 36.69 46.43 0.79
N VAL A 99 36.49 47.31 1.76
CA VAL A 99 36.69 47.04 3.19
C VAL A 99 35.33 47.04 3.89
N PHE A 100 35.06 45.97 4.59
CA PHE A 100 33.90 45.83 5.47
C PHE A 100 34.34 46.11 6.91
N VAL A 101 33.61 46.93 7.63
CA VAL A 101 33.90 47.29 9.02
C VAL A 101 32.74 46.78 9.90
N GLY A 102 33.10 45.99 10.89
CA GLY A 102 32.12 45.45 11.83
C GLY A 102 32.74 44.65 12.97
N PRO A 103 31.96 44.21 13.96
CA PRO A 103 32.42 43.40 15.05
C PRO A 103 32.87 42.01 14.57
N LEU A 104 34.04 41.56 15.02
CA LEU A 104 34.58 40.23 14.67
C LEU A 104 34.62 39.28 15.87
N ASP A 105 34.34 39.76 17.09
CA ASP A 105 34.37 38.93 18.28
C ASP A 105 33.10 38.11 18.44
N THR A 106 33.21 36.83 18.14
CA THR A 106 32.10 35.83 18.22
C THR A 106 32.04 35.16 19.61
N ARG A 107 32.88 35.51 20.54
CA ARG A 107 32.99 34.87 21.87
C ARG A 107 32.27 35.60 22.99
N THR A 108 31.88 36.86 22.78
CA THR A 108 31.20 37.62 23.81
C THR A 108 29.70 37.56 23.61
N THR A 109 28.96 37.37 24.71
CA THR A 109 27.47 37.33 24.73
C THR A 109 26.82 38.66 24.25
N LEU A 110 27.63 39.68 24.00
CA LEU A 110 27.20 40.96 23.38
C LEU A 110 27.29 40.95 21.85
N ALA A 111 27.90 39.92 21.25
CA ALA A 111 27.98 39.76 19.79
C ALA A 111 26.65 39.24 19.21
N ALA A 112 25.68 40.13 19.10
CA ALA A 112 24.40 39.83 18.46
C ALA A 112 24.52 39.57 16.94
N ASP A 113 25.74 39.54 16.38
CA ASP A 113 26.04 39.48 14.96
C ASP A 113 26.96 38.31 14.61
N SER A 114 26.69 37.14 15.18
CA SER A 114 27.35 35.88 14.83
C SER A 114 26.36 34.85 14.34
N PHE A 115 26.72 34.08 13.33
CA PHE A 115 25.83 33.15 12.64
C PHE A 115 26.46 31.75 12.60
N PRO A 116 25.72 30.71 12.99
CA PRO A 116 26.19 29.35 12.82
C PRO A 116 26.23 29.00 11.32
N THR A 117 27.33 28.45 10.87
CA THR A 117 27.53 27.99 9.50
C THR A 117 27.98 26.55 9.49
N VAL A 118 28.10 25.96 8.29
CA VAL A 118 28.63 24.58 8.12
C VAL A 118 30.05 24.43 8.67
N PHE A 119 30.75 25.52 8.90
CA PHE A 119 32.10 25.57 9.46
C PHE A 119 32.12 25.87 10.97
N SER A 120 30.95 26.14 11.58
CA SER A 120 30.88 26.34 13.05
C SER A 120 31.31 25.06 13.75
N ASP A 121 32.29 25.17 14.64
CA ASP A 121 32.76 24.02 15.38
C ASP A 121 31.93 23.77 16.65
N ARG A 122 32.17 22.61 17.30
CA ARG A 122 31.52 22.28 18.59
C ARG A 122 31.92 23.21 19.73
N ARG A 123 32.87 24.10 19.53
CA ARG A 123 33.34 25.10 20.51
C ARG A 123 32.58 26.42 20.37
N GLY A 124 31.58 26.49 19.46
CA GLY A 124 30.74 27.67 19.29
C GLY A 124 31.47 28.84 18.60
N ILE A 125 32.45 28.55 17.74
CA ILE A 125 33.08 29.60 16.92
C ILE A 125 32.18 29.74 15.68
N ASP A 126 31.35 30.77 15.69
CA ASP A 126 30.47 31.14 14.60
C ASP A 126 31.12 32.15 13.67
N THR A 127 30.58 32.31 12.49
CA THR A 127 31.04 33.30 11.51
C THR A 127 30.45 34.66 11.84
N ALA A 128 31.27 35.70 11.91
CA ALA A 128 30.81 37.05 12.16
C ALA A 128 30.00 37.60 10.99
N GLY A 129 28.95 38.38 11.25
CA GLY A 129 28.10 38.96 10.21
C GLY A 129 28.87 39.81 9.22
N VAL A 130 29.87 40.56 9.65
CA VAL A 130 30.76 41.33 8.76
C VAL A 130 31.52 40.44 7.77
N GLU A 131 31.94 39.26 8.19
CA GLU A 131 32.62 38.29 7.32
C GLU A 131 31.62 37.63 6.34
N LEU A 132 30.42 37.36 6.78
CA LEU A 132 29.32 36.90 5.88
C LEU A 132 28.96 37.95 4.83
N ALA A 133 28.90 39.25 5.24
CA ALA A 133 28.65 40.34 4.30
C ALA A 133 29.75 40.48 3.26
N ALA A 134 31.00 40.33 3.66
CA ALA A 134 32.15 40.36 2.76
C ALA A 134 32.14 39.15 1.81
N THR A 135 31.82 37.98 2.32
CA THR A 135 31.65 36.75 1.52
C THR A 135 30.52 36.90 0.49
N ALA A 136 29.38 37.41 0.91
CA ALA A 136 28.26 37.64 0.00
C ALA A 136 28.61 38.64 -1.12
N TYR A 137 29.32 39.73 -0.77
CA TYR A 137 29.80 40.70 -1.75
C TYR A 137 30.77 40.04 -2.76
N ALA A 138 31.75 39.26 -2.27
CA ALA A 138 32.70 38.56 -3.13
C ALA A 138 32.00 37.59 -4.08
N ASN A 139 31.02 36.80 -3.57
CA ASN A 139 30.19 35.92 -4.43
C ASN A 139 29.46 36.69 -5.55
N LEU A 140 28.87 37.85 -5.20
CA LEU A 140 28.16 38.68 -6.21
C LEU A 140 29.13 39.28 -7.24
N ARG A 141 30.33 39.74 -6.78
CA ARG A 141 31.35 40.30 -7.67
C ARG A 141 31.92 39.27 -8.62
N ASP A 142 32.23 38.08 -8.13
CA ASP A 142 32.94 37.04 -8.84
C ASP A 142 31.96 36.07 -9.57
N ASP A 143 30.65 36.35 -9.51
CA ASP A 143 29.57 35.49 -10.07
C ASP A 143 29.58 34.05 -9.51
N HIS A 144 29.85 33.96 -8.21
CA HIS A 144 29.99 32.71 -7.50
C HIS A 144 28.74 32.30 -6.71
N THR A 145 27.59 32.89 -7.05
CA THR A 145 26.31 32.55 -6.40
C THR A 145 25.84 31.14 -6.79
N LEU A 146 25.23 30.46 -5.84
CA LEU A 146 24.64 29.15 -6.10
C LEU A 146 23.33 29.31 -6.86
N ALA A 147 23.22 28.63 -7.98
CA ALA A 147 21.97 28.57 -8.75
C ALA A 147 21.01 27.59 -8.09
N VAL A 148 19.77 28.00 -7.91
CA VAL A 148 18.69 27.15 -7.41
C VAL A 148 17.66 26.97 -8.52
N PRO A 149 17.24 25.73 -8.83
CA PRO A 149 16.20 25.52 -9.83
C PRO A 149 14.92 26.23 -9.45
N SER A 150 14.14 26.71 -10.44
CA SER A 150 12.83 27.29 -10.20
C SER A 150 11.92 26.29 -9.47
N GLU A 151 10.89 26.77 -8.79
CA GLU A 151 9.92 25.94 -8.06
C GLU A 151 9.32 24.84 -8.96
N LEU A 152 8.97 25.20 -10.21
CA LEU A 152 8.45 24.28 -11.19
C LEU A 152 9.50 23.21 -11.57
N ALA A 153 10.74 23.62 -11.86
CA ALA A 153 11.82 22.70 -12.23
C ALA A 153 12.13 21.73 -11.08
N ARG A 154 12.19 22.25 -9.84
CA ARG A 154 12.40 21.45 -8.63
C ARG A 154 11.28 20.43 -8.43
N SER A 155 10.02 20.86 -8.60
CA SER A 155 8.87 19.96 -8.50
C SER A 155 8.89 18.86 -9.57
N LEU A 156 9.26 19.21 -10.81
CA LEU A 156 9.37 18.24 -11.90
C LEU A 156 10.50 17.23 -11.67
N ILE A 157 11.65 17.67 -11.14
CA ILE A 157 12.77 16.75 -10.79
C ILE A 157 12.33 15.77 -9.70
N VAL A 158 11.73 16.27 -8.63
CA VAL A 158 11.27 15.46 -7.50
C VAL A 158 10.19 14.47 -7.94
N PHE A 159 9.16 14.95 -8.63
CA PHE A 159 8.06 14.11 -9.13
C PHE A 159 8.54 13.09 -10.17
N GLY A 160 9.37 13.52 -11.11
CA GLY A 160 9.93 12.63 -12.14
C GLY A 160 10.79 11.52 -11.54
N PHE A 161 11.67 11.84 -10.58
CA PHE A 161 12.46 10.86 -9.86
C PHE A 161 11.60 9.89 -9.06
N GLY A 162 10.62 10.40 -8.29
CA GLY A 162 9.72 9.56 -7.49
C GLY A 162 8.89 8.61 -8.35
N SER A 163 8.36 9.10 -9.46
CA SER A 163 7.59 8.28 -10.42
C SER A 163 8.45 7.20 -11.07
N LEU A 164 9.64 7.56 -11.53
CA LEU A 164 10.60 6.60 -12.13
C LEU A 164 11.01 5.53 -11.12
N ALA A 165 11.38 5.94 -9.90
CA ALA A 165 11.76 5.03 -8.84
C ALA A 165 10.64 4.04 -8.52
N THR A 166 9.41 4.53 -8.35
CA THR A 166 8.24 3.69 -8.10
C THR A 166 8.00 2.69 -9.24
N LEU A 167 8.01 3.17 -10.49
CA LEU A 167 7.79 2.31 -11.65
C LEU A 167 8.83 1.18 -11.78
N LEU A 168 10.10 1.50 -11.55
CA LEU A 168 11.19 0.53 -11.67
C LEU A 168 11.19 -0.46 -10.50
N VAL A 169 10.90 -0.01 -9.28
CA VAL A 169 10.81 -0.88 -8.10
C VAL A 169 9.64 -1.85 -8.19
N LEU A 170 8.51 -1.42 -8.76
CA LEU A 170 7.33 -2.28 -8.94
C LEU A 170 7.56 -3.45 -9.91
N ARG A 171 8.43 -3.29 -10.90
CA ARG A 171 8.68 -4.31 -11.94
C ARG A 171 9.55 -5.48 -11.49
N GLY A 172 10.26 -5.39 -10.36
CA GLY A 172 11.23 -6.38 -9.90
C GLY A 172 10.76 -7.23 -8.73
N THR A 173 11.55 -8.26 -8.39
CA THR A 173 11.48 -8.95 -7.09
C THR A 173 11.93 -8.01 -5.97
N VAL A 174 11.71 -8.38 -4.70
CA VAL A 174 12.16 -7.58 -3.54
C VAL A 174 13.64 -7.21 -3.64
N LEU A 175 14.50 -8.21 -3.88
CA LEU A 175 15.95 -8.00 -3.97
C LEU A 175 16.32 -7.09 -5.15
N ARG A 176 15.69 -7.29 -6.32
CA ARG A 176 15.88 -6.42 -7.48
C ARG A 176 15.38 -5.00 -7.21
N GLY A 177 14.26 -4.85 -6.49
CA GLY A 177 13.73 -3.54 -6.10
C GLY A 177 14.70 -2.77 -5.21
N VAL A 178 15.29 -3.43 -4.21
CA VAL A 178 16.31 -2.81 -3.34
C VAL A 178 17.57 -2.45 -4.13
N ALA A 179 18.06 -3.35 -4.98
CA ALA A 179 19.22 -3.07 -5.84
C ALA A 179 18.97 -1.88 -6.78
N THR A 180 17.79 -1.84 -7.40
CA THR A 180 17.37 -0.71 -8.25
C THR A 180 17.32 0.60 -7.47
N ALA A 181 16.75 0.58 -6.27
CA ALA A 181 16.69 1.76 -5.40
C ALA A 181 18.09 2.27 -5.05
N LEU A 182 19.02 1.36 -4.71
CA LEU A 182 20.42 1.73 -4.44
C LEU A 182 21.11 2.35 -5.66
N VAL A 183 20.95 1.77 -6.84
CA VAL A 183 21.50 2.30 -8.10
C VAL A 183 20.92 3.69 -8.38
N LEU A 184 19.61 3.88 -8.23
CA LEU A 184 18.96 5.19 -8.41
C LEU A 184 19.44 6.22 -7.40
N ALA A 185 19.65 5.83 -6.14
CA ALA A 185 20.18 6.71 -5.11
C ALA A 185 21.60 7.19 -5.45
N LEU A 186 22.48 6.26 -5.84
CA LEU A 186 23.84 6.58 -6.23
C LEU A 186 23.90 7.43 -7.49
N ALA A 187 23.10 7.11 -8.49
CA ALA A 187 23.02 7.88 -9.73
C ALA A 187 22.51 9.31 -9.47
N TYR A 188 21.44 9.47 -8.70
CA TYR A 188 20.91 10.79 -8.37
C TYR A 188 21.89 11.61 -7.54
N ALA A 189 22.52 11.02 -6.52
CA ALA A 189 23.54 11.67 -5.72
C ALA A 189 24.75 12.09 -6.59
N GLY A 190 25.21 11.22 -7.48
CA GLY A 190 26.30 11.53 -8.42
C GLY A 190 25.96 12.69 -9.36
N ILE A 191 24.74 12.69 -9.93
CA ILE A 191 24.25 13.80 -10.77
C ILE A 191 24.17 15.10 -9.98
N ALA A 192 23.66 15.06 -8.75
CA ALA A 192 23.53 16.24 -7.90
C ALA A 192 24.92 16.82 -7.53
N VAL A 193 25.90 15.97 -7.20
CA VAL A 193 27.29 16.38 -6.94
C VAL A 193 27.91 16.98 -8.20
N ALA A 194 27.75 16.32 -9.35
CA ALA A 194 28.28 16.83 -10.61
C ALA A 194 27.67 18.18 -11.01
N ALA A 195 26.36 18.35 -10.82
CA ALA A 195 25.65 19.61 -11.04
C ALA A 195 26.13 20.71 -10.08
N PHE A 196 26.38 20.37 -8.83
CA PHE A 196 26.90 21.32 -7.83
C PHE A 196 28.34 21.74 -8.15
N VAL A 197 29.22 20.80 -8.44
CA VAL A 197 30.63 21.08 -8.73
C VAL A 197 30.80 21.79 -10.07
N GLY A 198 30.12 21.31 -11.12
CA GLY A 198 30.29 21.82 -12.50
C GLY A 198 29.52 23.11 -12.80
N ALA A 199 28.31 23.20 -12.31
CA ALA A 199 27.38 24.31 -12.61
C ALA A 199 26.96 25.13 -11.39
N ARG A 200 27.47 24.81 -10.19
CA ARG A 200 27.02 25.41 -8.92
C ARG A 200 25.51 25.35 -8.74
N LEU A 201 24.88 24.31 -9.30
CA LEU A 201 23.44 24.11 -9.25
C LEU A 201 23.09 23.27 -8.06
N TRP A 202 22.41 23.87 -7.08
CA TRP A 202 21.91 23.12 -5.91
C TRP A 202 20.72 22.23 -6.28
N GLN A 203 20.75 20.99 -5.86
CA GLN A 203 19.70 20.01 -6.09
C GLN A 203 19.09 19.51 -4.77
N PRO A 204 17.77 19.29 -4.69
CA PRO A 204 17.15 18.74 -3.49
C PRO A 204 17.53 17.26 -3.33
N LEU A 205 18.33 16.91 -2.31
CA LEU A 205 18.75 15.54 -2.05
C LEU A 205 17.85 14.82 -1.05
N VAL A 206 17.42 15.52 0.00
CA VAL A 206 16.69 14.91 1.13
C VAL A 206 15.37 14.31 0.67
N LEU A 207 14.55 15.07 -0.01
CA LEU A 207 13.22 14.62 -0.41
C LEU A 207 13.25 13.40 -1.36
N PRO A 208 14.05 13.39 -2.45
CA PRO A 208 14.17 12.21 -3.31
C PRO A 208 14.73 10.98 -2.62
N LEU A 209 15.83 11.12 -1.87
CA LEU A 209 16.58 9.99 -1.33
C LEU A 209 16.03 9.47 -0.01
N VAL A 210 15.62 10.36 0.89
CA VAL A 210 15.20 10.00 2.26
C VAL A 210 13.68 9.76 2.35
N VAL A 211 12.89 10.38 1.49
CA VAL A 211 11.43 10.25 1.53
C VAL A 211 10.90 9.42 0.38
N LEU A 212 11.16 9.83 -0.87
CA LEU A 212 10.50 9.19 -2.02
C LEU A 212 11.02 7.78 -2.29
N LEU A 213 12.30 7.54 -2.14
CA LEU A 213 12.89 6.23 -2.40
C LEU A 213 12.44 5.15 -1.40
N PRO A 214 12.49 5.37 -0.07
CA PRO A 214 11.89 4.46 0.89
C PRO A 214 10.38 4.28 0.68
N PHE A 215 9.65 5.36 0.36
CA PHE A 215 8.23 5.28 0.05
C PHE A 215 7.96 4.39 -1.18
N ALA A 216 8.73 4.51 -2.25
CA ALA A 216 8.63 3.66 -3.43
C ALA A 216 8.88 2.18 -3.09
N LEU A 217 9.87 1.89 -2.23
CA LEU A 217 10.14 0.53 -1.73
C LEU A 217 8.96 -0.02 -0.92
N LEU A 218 8.44 0.75 0.03
CA LEU A 218 7.30 0.35 0.85
C LEU A 218 6.05 0.12 0.00
N LEU A 219 5.76 1.02 -0.94
CA LEU A 219 4.64 0.87 -1.87
C LEU A 219 4.80 -0.37 -2.74
N GLY A 220 6.02 -0.64 -3.23
CA GLY A 220 6.33 -1.84 -4.00
C GLY A 220 6.12 -3.12 -3.19
N GLN A 221 6.46 -3.13 -1.90
CA GLN A 221 6.19 -4.26 -1.01
C GLN A 221 4.69 -4.44 -0.75
N LEU A 222 3.99 -3.34 -0.49
CA LEU A 222 2.53 -3.37 -0.27
C LEU A 222 1.78 -3.93 -1.48
N VAL A 223 2.10 -3.46 -2.69
CA VAL A 223 1.46 -3.94 -3.93
C VAL A 223 1.72 -5.44 -4.12
N ARG A 224 2.95 -5.90 -3.89
CA ARG A 224 3.29 -7.34 -3.95
C ARG A 224 2.56 -8.16 -2.90
N TYR A 225 2.50 -7.66 -1.66
CA TYR A 225 1.76 -8.32 -0.58
C TYR A 225 0.27 -8.44 -0.91
N LEU A 226 -0.37 -7.38 -1.38
CA LEU A 226 -1.78 -7.40 -1.78
C LEU A 226 -2.01 -8.32 -2.98
N GLY A 227 -1.08 -8.34 -3.94
CA GLY A 227 -1.11 -9.29 -5.06
C GLY A 227 -1.04 -10.73 -4.59
N LEU A 228 -0.08 -11.07 -3.74
CA LEU A 228 0.06 -12.42 -3.17
C LEU A 228 -1.18 -12.81 -2.34
N ALA A 229 -1.69 -11.90 -1.52
CA ALA A 229 -2.89 -12.12 -0.73
C ALA A 229 -4.10 -12.45 -1.61
N ARG A 230 -4.26 -11.73 -2.73
CA ARG A 230 -5.33 -11.99 -3.70
C ARG A 230 -5.18 -13.37 -4.36
N TRP A 231 -3.97 -13.74 -4.80
CA TRP A 231 -3.72 -15.04 -5.41
C TRP A 231 -3.93 -16.18 -4.41
N LEU A 232 -3.43 -16.05 -3.17
CA LEU A 232 -3.67 -17.03 -2.13
C LEU A 232 -5.17 -17.22 -1.86
N GLY A 233 -5.95 -16.15 -1.83
CA GLY A 233 -7.40 -16.22 -1.63
C GLY A 233 -8.17 -16.91 -2.76
N VAL A 234 -7.58 -17.06 -3.96
CA VAL A 234 -8.18 -17.81 -5.09
C VAL A 234 -7.91 -19.31 -4.98
N TYR A 235 -6.72 -19.70 -4.50
CA TYR A 235 -6.29 -21.11 -4.51
C TYR A 235 -6.31 -21.76 -3.13
N THR A 236 -6.59 -21.02 -2.08
CA THR A 236 -6.54 -21.53 -0.69
C THR A 236 -7.79 -21.09 0.06
N PRO A 237 -8.40 -21.94 0.89
CA PRO A 237 -9.50 -21.53 1.75
C PRO A 237 -9.15 -20.29 2.57
N ARG A 238 -10.11 -19.38 2.72
CA ARG A 238 -9.89 -18.05 3.35
C ARG A 238 -9.22 -18.10 4.73
N PRO A 239 -9.60 -19.02 5.64
CA PRO A 239 -8.93 -19.10 6.95
C PRO A 239 -7.46 -19.44 6.85
N VAL A 240 -7.07 -20.33 5.92
CA VAL A 240 -5.68 -20.74 5.69
C VAL A 240 -4.88 -19.62 5.05
N ALA A 241 -5.44 -18.96 4.04
CA ALA A 241 -4.82 -17.79 3.42
C ALA A 241 -4.55 -16.70 4.46
N ALA A 242 -5.49 -16.43 5.36
CA ALA A 242 -5.34 -15.44 6.42
C ALA A 242 -4.24 -15.81 7.44
N GLU A 243 -4.10 -17.08 7.79
CA GLU A 243 -3.04 -17.56 8.69
C GLU A 243 -1.66 -17.53 8.03
N LEU A 244 -1.55 -17.92 6.75
CA LEU A 244 -0.34 -17.82 5.95
C LEU A 244 0.15 -16.37 5.86
N LEU A 245 -0.75 -15.43 5.57
CA LEU A 245 -0.42 -14.00 5.48
C LEU A 245 0.01 -13.39 6.81
N ARG A 246 -0.47 -13.94 7.95
CA ARG A 246 -0.04 -13.53 9.30
C ARG A 246 1.27 -14.19 9.74
N GLY A 247 1.85 -15.09 8.94
CA GLY A 247 3.03 -15.88 9.30
C GLY A 247 2.77 -16.84 10.46
N ARG A 248 1.54 -17.24 10.69
CA ARG A 248 1.12 -18.14 11.77
C ARG A 248 0.74 -19.54 11.29
N ALA A 249 0.58 -19.72 9.98
CA ALA A 249 0.30 -21.02 9.43
C ALA A 249 1.57 -21.87 9.47
N ASP A 250 1.50 -22.96 10.18
CA ASP A 250 2.47 -24.04 10.07
C ASP A 250 1.93 -25.03 9.01
N PRO A 251 2.57 -25.13 7.84
CA PRO A 251 2.17 -26.08 6.80
C PRO A 251 2.21 -27.54 7.29
N HIS A 252 2.94 -27.80 8.37
CA HIS A 252 3.10 -29.12 8.98
C HIS A 252 2.23 -29.31 10.24
N SER A 253 1.39 -28.32 10.59
CA SER A 253 0.45 -28.51 11.70
C SER A 253 -0.48 -29.69 11.38
N ALA A 254 -0.49 -30.68 12.26
CA ALA A 254 -1.33 -31.85 12.11
C ALA A 254 -2.81 -31.44 12.03
N ALA A 255 -3.56 -32.08 11.13
CA ALA A 255 -4.99 -31.92 11.04
C ALA A 255 -5.65 -32.27 12.38
N GLY A 256 -6.39 -31.31 12.95
CA GLY A 256 -7.09 -31.50 14.22
C GLY A 256 -8.44 -32.18 14.03
N LEU A 257 -8.78 -33.16 14.89
CA LEU A 257 -10.11 -33.75 14.92
C LEU A 257 -11.11 -32.74 15.44
N SER A 258 -12.17 -32.49 14.69
CA SER A 258 -13.18 -31.49 15.03
C SER A 258 -14.54 -31.86 14.48
N PRO A 259 -15.65 -31.49 15.15
CA PRO A 259 -16.99 -31.65 14.62
C PRO A 259 -17.18 -30.75 13.41
N VAL A 260 -17.63 -31.36 12.31
CA VAL A 260 -17.86 -30.70 11.01
C VAL A 260 -19.12 -31.26 10.35
N THR A 261 -19.67 -30.47 9.44
CA THR A 261 -20.62 -30.95 8.44
C THR A 261 -19.98 -30.79 7.07
N VAL A 262 -19.95 -31.88 6.33
CA VAL A 262 -19.36 -31.94 4.99
C VAL A 262 -20.47 -32.07 3.96
N MET A 263 -20.34 -31.34 2.87
CA MET A 263 -21.21 -31.37 1.71
C MET A 263 -20.42 -31.75 0.47
N PHE A 264 -20.93 -32.72 -0.28
CA PHE A 264 -20.51 -33.01 -1.64
C PHE A 264 -21.63 -32.66 -2.59
N THR A 265 -21.25 -32.11 -3.76
CA THR A 265 -22.19 -31.83 -4.85
C THR A 265 -21.68 -32.43 -6.14
N ASP A 266 -22.59 -32.79 -7.06
CA ASP A 266 -22.24 -33.31 -8.36
C ASP A 266 -23.35 -33.03 -9.40
N ILE A 267 -22.96 -32.64 -10.64
CA ILE A 267 -23.92 -32.33 -11.71
C ILE A 267 -24.41 -33.60 -12.36
N VAL A 268 -25.75 -33.73 -12.49
CA VAL A 268 -26.37 -34.88 -13.15
C VAL A 268 -26.14 -34.80 -14.65
N GLY A 269 -25.46 -35.80 -15.21
CA GLY A 269 -25.25 -35.92 -16.65
C GLY A 269 -24.19 -34.96 -17.21
N SER A 270 -23.26 -34.52 -16.41
CA SER A 270 -22.16 -33.62 -16.81
C SER A 270 -21.35 -34.14 -17.99
N THR A 271 -21.08 -35.45 -18.08
CA THR A 271 -20.38 -36.05 -19.19
C THR A 271 -21.11 -35.84 -20.52
N ALA A 272 -22.41 -36.10 -20.57
CA ALA A 272 -23.22 -35.88 -21.76
C ALA A 272 -23.30 -34.37 -22.10
N LEU A 273 -23.33 -33.51 -21.08
CA LEU A 273 -23.28 -32.06 -21.27
C LEU A 273 -21.94 -31.62 -21.88
N ALA A 274 -20.81 -32.18 -21.39
CA ALA A 274 -19.49 -31.92 -21.92
C ALA A 274 -19.31 -32.37 -23.37
N GLU A 275 -19.91 -33.52 -23.72
CA GLU A 275 -19.92 -34.02 -25.11
C GLU A 275 -20.78 -33.18 -26.06
N SER A 276 -21.82 -32.51 -25.55
CA SER A 276 -22.75 -31.71 -26.34
C SER A 276 -22.32 -30.27 -26.58
N LEU A 277 -21.35 -29.77 -25.84
CA LEU A 277 -20.87 -28.38 -25.89
C LEU A 277 -19.44 -28.31 -26.39
N ASP A 278 -19.09 -27.17 -26.95
CA ASP A 278 -17.67 -26.88 -27.16
C ASP A 278 -16.95 -26.66 -25.81
N PRO A 279 -15.65 -26.99 -25.70
CA PRO A 279 -14.90 -26.93 -24.43
C PRO A 279 -14.93 -25.57 -23.72
N ALA A 280 -14.96 -24.46 -24.45
CA ALA A 280 -15.03 -23.12 -23.84
C ALA A 280 -16.43 -22.85 -23.27
N ALA A 281 -17.47 -23.19 -24.01
CA ALA A 281 -18.87 -23.08 -23.54
C ALA A 281 -19.16 -23.98 -22.34
N PHE A 282 -18.61 -25.20 -22.31
CA PHE A 282 -18.69 -26.08 -21.15
C PHE A 282 -17.98 -25.50 -19.92
N LYS A 283 -16.78 -24.97 -20.10
CA LYS A 283 -16.02 -24.29 -19.03
C LYS A 283 -16.79 -23.10 -18.46
N ASP A 284 -17.31 -22.22 -19.31
CA ASP A 284 -18.06 -21.04 -18.86
C ASP A 284 -19.33 -21.44 -18.07
N ARG A 285 -19.98 -22.51 -18.48
CA ARG A 285 -21.13 -23.08 -17.78
C ARG A 285 -20.77 -23.65 -16.42
N LEU A 286 -19.62 -24.34 -16.35
CA LEU A 286 -19.12 -24.90 -15.11
C LEU A 286 -18.69 -23.79 -14.14
N ASP A 287 -18.01 -22.74 -14.62
CA ASP A 287 -17.61 -21.58 -13.83
C ASP A 287 -18.82 -20.82 -13.26
N ALA A 288 -19.89 -20.66 -14.04
CA ALA A 288 -21.13 -20.05 -13.58
C ALA A 288 -21.79 -20.90 -12.49
N HIS A 289 -21.84 -22.22 -12.67
CA HIS A 289 -22.38 -23.17 -11.69
C HIS A 289 -21.56 -23.12 -10.39
N PHE A 290 -20.25 -23.23 -10.45
CA PHE A 290 -19.37 -23.15 -9.29
C PHE A 290 -19.49 -21.81 -8.56
N THR A 291 -19.63 -20.71 -9.29
CA THR A 291 -19.87 -19.39 -8.71
C THR A 291 -21.18 -19.37 -7.90
N LEU A 292 -22.24 -19.96 -8.41
CA LEU A 292 -23.52 -20.04 -7.71
C LEU A 292 -23.40 -20.83 -6.40
N VAL A 293 -22.82 -22.02 -6.47
CA VAL A 293 -22.71 -22.92 -5.32
C VAL A 293 -21.75 -22.33 -4.28
N THR A 294 -20.58 -21.86 -4.70
CA THR A 294 -19.59 -21.24 -3.80
C THR A 294 -20.17 -20.05 -3.03
N ARG A 295 -20.91 -19.17 -3.70
CA ARG A 295 -21.56 -18.02 -3.02
C ARG A 295 -22.56 -18.45 -1.96
N ALA A 296 -23.33 -19.50 -2.21
CA ALA A 296 -24.30 -20.02 -1.24
C ALA A 296 -23.61 -20.66 -0.03
N VAL A 297 -22.53 -21.42 -0.26
CA VAL A 297 -21.67 -22.00 0.78
C VAL A 297 -21.07 -20.90 1.64
N GLU A 298 -20.37 -19.93 1.04
CA GLU A 298 -19.72 -18.84 1.75
C GLU A 298 -20.71 -17.93 2.51
N ALA A 299 -21.87 -17.64 1.92
CA ALA A 299 -22.90 -16.80 2.57
C ALA A 299 -23.48 -17.47 3.83
N SER A 300 -23.43 -18.81 3.92
CA SER A 300 -23.85 -19.56 5.11
C SER A 300 -22.71 -19.82 6.11
N GLY A 301 -21.51 -19.28 5.83
CA GLY A 301 -20.32 -19.45 6.68
C GLY A 301 -19.61 -20.79 6.50
N GLY A 302 -19.82 -21.44 5.34
CA GLY A 302 -19.06 -22.63 4.91
C GLY A 302 -17.84 -22.26 4.10
N GLU A 303 -16.95 -23.22 3.95
CA GLU A 303 -15.72 -23.10 3.15
C GLU A 303 -15.72 -24.17 2.05
N VAL A 304 -15.42 -23.74 0.81
CA VAL A 304 -15.15 -24.67 -0.29
C VAL A 304 -13.73 -25.17 -0.17
N VAL A 305 -13.56 -26.48 -0.15
CA VAL A 305 -12.27 -27.14 0.00
C VAL A 305 -11.65 -27.43 -1.35
N GLU A 306 -12.43 -28.06 -2.26
CA GLU A 306 -11.91 -28.54 -3.53
C GLU A 306 -13.03 -28.62 -4.56
N PHE A 307 -12.68 -28.39 -5.83
CA PHE A 307 -13.52 -28.68 -6.97
C PHE A 307 -13.14 -30.08 -7.53
N LEU A 308 -14.11 -30.98 -7.60
CA LEU A 308 -13.93 -32.38 -7.95
C LEU A 308 -14.60 -32.66 -9.31
N GLY A 309 -13.90 -32.31 -10.40
CA GLY A 309 -14.49 -32.41 -11.73
C GLY A 309 -15.62 -31.42 -11.91
N ASP A 310 -16.85 -31.89 -11.96
CA ASP A 310 -18.11 -31.12 -12.06
C ASP A 310 -18.82 -30.92 -10.72
N GLY A 311 -18.24 -31.47 -9.64
CA GLY A 311 -18.73 -31.32 -8.27
C GLY A 311 -17.79 -30.47 -7.41
N LEU A 312 -18.18 -30.26 -6.16
CA LEU A 312 -17.33 -29.65 -5.16
C LEU A 312 -17.52 -30.29 -3.78
N MET A 313 -16.49 -30.12 -2.95
CA MET A 313 -16.51 -30.41 -1.54
C MET A 313 -16.50 -29.12 -0.74
N ALA A 314 -17.41 -29.00 0.21
CA ALA A 314 -17.47 -27.90 1.17
C ALA A 314 -17.67 -28.41 2.59
N TYR A 315 -17.30 -27.58 3.59
CA TYR A 315 -17.55 -27.93 4.99
C TYR A 315 -17.95 -26.71 5.82
N TRP A 316 -18.58 -27.00 6.96
CA TRP A 316 -18.91 -26.05 8.04
C TRP A 316 -18.43 -26.64 9.35
N GLY A 317 -18.02 -25.80 10.31
CA GLY A 317 -17.47 -26.24 11.60
C GLY A 317 -15.96 -26.21 11.64
N GLY A 318 -15.34 -27.19 12.30
CA GLY A 318 -13.90 -27.25 12.52
C GLY A 318 -13.45 -26.53 13.81
N PRO A 319 -12.12 -26.41 14.07
CA PRO A 319 -11.60 -26.00 15.39
C PRO A 319 -12.06 -24.63 15.88
N ARG A 320 -12.44 -23.74 14.97
CA ARG A 320 -12.90 -22.37 15.24
C ARG A 320 -14.25 -22.07 14.60
N GLY A 321 -14.91 -23.11 14.06
CA GLY A 321 -16.18 -22.94 13.35
C GLY A 321 -17.38 -22.81 14.30
N PRO A 322 -18.52 -22.34 13.76
CA PRO A 322 -19.75 -22.21 14.51
C PRO A 322 -20.32 -23.59 14.92
N ARG A 323 -20.97 -23.65 16.07
CA ARG A 323 -21.58 -24.90 16.59
C ARG A 323 -22.82 -25.34 15.81
N ASP A 324 -23.47 -24.41 15.11
CA ASP A 324 -24.65 -24.65 14.26
C ASP A 324 -24.29 -25.06 12.82
N HIS A 325 -23.14 -25.71 12.63
CA HIS A 325 -22.59 -26.08 11.33
C HIS A 325 -23.55 -26.95 10.50
N ALA A 326 -24.27 -27.87 11.11
CA ALA A 326 -25.23 -28.74 10.42
C ALA A 326 -26.44 -27.94 9.87
N ALA A 327 -27.00 -27.04 10.68
CA ALA A 327 -28.09 -26.18 10.28
C ALA A 327 -27.67 -25.24 9.13
N ARG A 328 -26.46 -24.68 9.21
CA ARG A 328 -25.88 -23.83 8.14
C ARG A 328 -25.69 -24.58 6.84
N ALA A 329 -25.21 -25.82 6.89
CA ALA A 329 -25.05 -26.65 5.71
C ALA A 329 -26.39 -27.02 5.07
N CYS A 330 -27.41 -27.36 5.85
CA CYS A 330 -28.78 -27.62 5.37
C CYS A 330 -29.37 -26.35 4.70
N ARG A 331 -29.21 -25.20 5.34
CA ARG A 331 -29.67 -23.89 4.78
C ARG A 331 -28.96 -23.56 3.47
N ALA A 332 -27.64 -23.77 3.40
CA ALA A 332 -26.89 -23.63 2.15
C ALA A 332 -27.44 -24.50 1.02
N ALA A 333 -27.74 -25.76 1.30
CA ALA A 333 -28.30 -26.69 0.29
C ALA A 333 -29.65 -26.21 -0.21
N LEU A 334 -30.51 -25.69 0.65
CA LEU A 334 -31.80 -25.11 0.26
C LEU A 334 -31.63 -23.85 -0.60
N VAL A 335 -30.69 -22.99 -0.24
CA VAL A 335 -30.34 -21.79 -1.02
C VAL A 335 -29.79 -22.16 -2.38
N ILE A 336 -28.92 -23.17 -2.48
CA ILE A 336 -28.40 -23.72 -3.74
C ILE A 336 -29.56 -24.22 -4.62
N ALA A 337 -30.45 -25.04 -4.04
CA ALA A 337 -31.60 -25.58 -4.77
C ALA A 337 -32.51 -24.47 -5.30
N ALA A 338 -32.79 -23.45 -4.50
CA ALA A 338 -33.63 -22.32 -4.91
C ALA A 338 -32.94 -21.44 -5.98
N ALA A 339 -31.64 -21.22 -5.87
CA ALA A 339 -30.85 -20.46 -6.84
C ALA A 339 -30.77 -21.21 -8.17
N LEU A 340 -30.53 -22.52 -8.13
CA LEU A 340 -30.52 -23.38 -9.33
C LEU A 340 -31.87 -23.44 -10.01
N ALA A 341 -32.98 -23.48 -9.24
CA ALA A 341 -34.34 -23.41 -9.82
C ALA A 341 -34.58 -22.09 -10.54
N ARG A 342 -34.04 -20.97 -10.04
CA ARG A 342 -34.10 -19.66 -10.73
C ARG A 342 -33.30 -19.65 -12.01
N ASP A 343 -32.07 -20.18 -11.97
CA ASP A 343 -31.18 -20.29 -13.12
C ASP A 343 -31.79 -21.18 -14.19
N ASN A 344 -32.34 -22.33 -13.83
CA ASN A 344 -33.00 -23.23 -14.76
C ASN A 344 -34.22 -22.60 -15.45
N ARG A 345 -34.96 -21.71 -14.76
CA ARG A 345 -36.04 -20.94 -15.41
C ARG A 345 -35.50 -19.95 -16.46
N ALA A 346 -34.37 -19.34 -16.21
CA ALA A 346 -33.70 -18.47 -17.18
C ALA A 346 -33.20 -19.29 -18.39
N ARG A 347 -32.58 -20.43 -18.14
CA ARG A 347 -32.13 -21.38 -19.16
C ARG A 347 -33.28 -21.88 -20.06
N ALA A 348 -34.38 -22.25 -19.46
CA ALA A 348 -35.57 -22.69 -20.22
C ALA A 348 -36.08 -21.59 -21.18
N ARG A 349 -36.01 -20.32 -20.77
CA ARG A 349 -36.38 -19.19 -21.65
C ARG A 349 -35.37 -18.99 -22.79
N ALA A 350 -34.13 -19.37 -22.60
CA ALA A 350 -33.07 -19.33 -23.61
C ALA A 350 -33.02 -20.60 -24.48
N GLY A 351 -33.89 -21.58 -24.24
CA GLY A 351 -33.86 -22.86 -24.94
C GLY A 351 -32.71 -23.78 -24.50
N GLU A 352 -32.10 -23.50 -23.35
CA GLU A 352 -30.99 -24.29 -22.82
C GLU A 352 -31.48 -25.41 -21.89
N PRO A 353 -30.75 -26.55 -21.83
CA PRO A 353 -31.11 -27.65 -20.92
C PRO A 353 -30.89 -27.23 -19.45
N PRO A 354 -31.76 -27.72 -18.54
CA PRO A 354 -31.62 -27.43 -17.12
C PRO A 354 -30.38 -28.14 -16.53
N ILE A 355 -29.75 -27.52 -15.53
CA ILE A 355 -28.73 -28.15 -14.68
C ILE A 355 -29.46 -28.80 -13.50
N ARG A 356 -29.13 -30.07 -13.23
CA ARG A 356 -29.62 -30.81 -12.07
C ARG A 356 -28.44 -31.17 -11.18
N LEU A 357 -28.61 -31.08 -9.85
CA LEU A 357 -27.55 -31.26 -8.88
C LEU A 357 -27.91 -32.35 -7.88
N ARG A 358 -26.94 -33.19 -7.53
CA ARG A 358 -26.97 -34.08 -6.38
C ARG A 358 -26.21 -33.43 -5.25
N ILE A 359 -26.71 -33.48 -4.03
CA ILE A 359 -26.08 -32.96 -2.83
C ILE A 359 -26.16 -34.03 -1.74
N GLY A 360 -25.00 -34.40 -1.20
CA GLY A 360 -24.89 -35.30 -0.05
C GLY A 360 -24.28 -34.56 1.14
N ILE A 361 -24.91 -34.62 2.31
CA ILE A 361 -24.47 -33.91 3.51
C ILE A 361 -24.34 -34.92 4.66
N ASN A 362 -23.24 -34.86 5.40
CA ASN A 362 -23.10 -35.63 6.63
C ASN A 362 -22.31 -34.85 7.69
N SER A 363 -22.72 -35.02 8.95
CA SER A 363 -22.09 -34.42 10.13
C SER A 363 -21.38 -35.47 10.97
N GLY A 364 -20.25 -35.10 11.56
CA GLY A 364 -19.47 -35.94 12.46
C GLY A 364 -18.06 -35.39 12.64
N ASP A 365 -17.26 -36.11 13.40
CA ASP A 365 -15.85 -35.74 13.63
C ASP A 365 -15.02 -36.04 12.38
N ALA A 366 -14.21 -35.08 11.97
CA ALA A 366 -13.26 -35.22 10.89
C ALA A 366 -11.97 -34.45 11.19
N ALA A 367 -10.89 -34.86 10.56
CA ALA A 367 -9.62 -34.16 10.62
C ALA A 367 -9.65 -33.00 9.59
N VAL A 368 -9.51 -31.77 10.08
CA VAL A 368 -9.47 -30.55 9.29
C VAL A 368 -8.07 -29.98 9.32
N GLY A 369 -7.42 -29.88 8.18
CA GLY A 369 -6.05 -29.37 8.11
C GLY A 369 -5.30 -29.78 6.86
N ASN A 370 -3.99 -29.60 6.89
CA ASN A 370 -3.11 -29.97 5.80
C ASN A 370 -2.88 -31.49 5.79
N VAL A 371 -3.09 -32.10 4.62
CA VAL A 371 -2.85 -33.52 4.36
C VAL A 371 -1.98 -33.63 3.11
N GLY A 372 -0.92 -34.45 3.16
CA GLY A 372 -0.06 -34.66 2.00
C GLY A 372 1.40 -34.91 2.36
N ALA A 373 2.28 -34.79 1.37
CA ALA A 373 3.71 -34.86 1.54
C ALA A 373 4.29 -33.54 2.06
N PRO A 374 5.49 -33.55 2.68
CA PRO A 374 6.11 -32.30 3.16
C PRO A 374 6.25 -31.22 2.10
N GLU A 375 6.48 -31.59 0.84
CA GLU A 375 6.68 -30.67 -0.27
C GLU A 375 5.37 -30.29 -0.98
N ARG A 376 4.27 -31.02 -0.72
CA ARG A 376 2.96 -30.82 -1.37
C ARG A 376 1.82 -31.24 -0.46
N GLY A 377 1.29 -30.27 0.29
CA GLY A 377 0.09 -30.43 1.10
C GLY A 377 -1.15 -29.85 0.43
N ILE A 378 -2.30 -30.42 0.74
CA ILE A 378 -3.62 -29.86 0.40
C ILE A 378 -4.36 -29.65 1.70
N PHE A 379 -4.92 -28.47 1.90
CA PHE A 379 -5.85 -28.26 3.00
C PHE A 379 -7.17 -28.94 2.68
N THR A 380 -7.59 -29.88 3.50
CA THR A 380 -8.78 -30.68 3.26
C THR A 380 -9.43 -31.14 4.56
N VAL A 381 -10.63 -31.71 4.43
CA VAL A 381 -11.37 -32.40 5.49
C VAL A 381 -11.36 -33.89 5.19
N THR A 382 -10.77 -34.68 6.07
CA THR A 382 -10.66 -36.13 5.88
C THR A 382 -11.18 -36.88 7.10
N GLY A 383 -11.84 -38.00 6.85
CA GLY A 383 -12.42 -38.82 7.90
C GLY A 383 -13.75 -39.45 7.50
N ASP A 384 -14.36 -40.14 8.45
CA ASP A 384 -15.61 -40.90 8.23
C ASP A 384 -16.78 -39.97 7.81
N ALA A 385 -16.86 -38.76 8.38
CA ALA A 385 -17.90 -37.78 8.04
C ALA A 385 -17.84 -37.36 6.56
N ALA A 386 -16.63 -37.12 6.04
CA ALA A 386 -16.43 -36.74 4.64
C ALA A 386 -16.74 -37.88 3.68
N ASN A 387 -16.23 -39.07 4.00
CA ASN A 387 -16.51 -40.27 3.21
C ASN A 387 -17.99 -40.62 3.15
N ALA A 388 -18.71 -40.46 4.26
CA ALA A 388 -20.14 -40.67 4.31
C ALA A 388 -20.92 -39.67 3.46
N ALA A 389 -20.58 -38.38 3.56
CA ALA A 389 -21.21 -37.32 2.76
C ALA A 389 -21.08 -37.60 1.25
N GLN A 390 -19.89 -38.01 0.79
CA GLN A 390 -19.64 -38.37 -0.60
C GLN A 390 -20.51 -39.56 -1.04
N ARG A 391 -20.64 -40.59 -0.19
CA ARG A 391 -21.46 -41.74 -0.53
C ARG A 391 -22.96 -41.44 -0.51
N ILE A 392 -23.42 -40.57 0.38
CA ILE A 392 -24.79 -40.07 0.40
C ILE A 392 -25.10 -39.29 -0.88
N GLU A 393 -24.12 -38.49 -1.38
CA GLU A 393 -24.27 -37.86 -2.68
C GLU A 393 -24.46 -38.90 -3.80
N GLN A 394 -23.61 -39.94 -3.82
CA GLN A 394 -23.73 -41.02 -4.83
C GLN A 394 -25.05 -41.75 -4.78
N LEU A 395 -25.62 -41.99 -3.59
CA LEU A 395 -26.94 -42.59 -3.43
C LEU A 395 -28.08 -41.78 -4.08
N ALA A 396 -27.92 -40.46 -4.15
CA ALA A 396 -28.93 -39.59 -4.81
C ALA A 396 -29.09 -39.92 -6.29
N ARG A 397 -28.16 -40.61 -6.94
CA ARG A 397 -28.28 -41.10 -8.32
C ARG A 397 -29.44 -42.08 -8.45
N ASP A 398 -29.56 -43.02 -7.52
CA ASP A 398 -30.50 -44.10 -7.58
C ASP A 398 -31.85 -43.73 -6.91
N LEU A 399 -31.77 -42.94 -5.84
CA LEU A 399 -32.92 -42.59 -5.01
C LEU A 399 -33.71 -41.37 -5.49
N CYS A 400 -33.11 -40.52 -6.32
CA CYS A 400 -33.75 -39.28 -6.74
C CYS A 400 -33.53 -38.99 -8.25
N PRO A 401 -33.80 -39.91 -9.18
CA PRO A 401 -33.48 -39.72 -10.62
C PRO A 401 -34.26 -38.60 -11.28
N ASP A 402 -35.45 -38.28 -10.82
CA ASP A 402 -36.41 -37.39 -11.50
C ASP A 402 -36.54 -35.99 -10.85
N ARG A 403 -35.63 -35.62 -9.97
CA ARG A 403 -35.71 -34.28 -9.37
C ARG A 403 -35.38 -33.19 -10.38
N PRO A 404 -36.23 -32.15 -10.49
CA PRO A 404 -36.10 -31.15 -11.56
C PRO A 404 -34.92 -30.18 -11.33
N THR A 405 -34.41 -30.05 -10.10
CA THR A 405 -33.35 -29.10 -9.77
C THR A 405 -32.25 -29.74 -8.92
N ALA A 406 -32.49 -29.93 -7.61
CA ALA A 406 -31.53 -30.50 -6.69
C ALA A 406 -32.13 -31.66 -5.89
N ALA A 407 -31.40 -32.76 -5.75
CA ALA A 407 -31.65 -33.83 -4.81
C ALA A 407 -30.71 -33.69 -3.60
N VAL A 408 -31.27 -33.35 -2.44
CA VAL A 408 -30.48 -33.14 -1.22
C VAL A 408 -30.72 -34.29 -0.26
N LEU A 409 -29.70 -35.12 -0.06
CA LEU A 409 -29.73 -36.22 0.89
C LEU A 409 -28.80 -35.91 2.08
N VAL A 410 -29.21 -36.29 3.28
CA VAL A 410 -28.47 -36.04 4.51
C VAL A 410 -28.37 -37.30 5.36
N GLY A 411 -27.27 -37.48 6.07
CA GLY A 411 -27.08 -38.56 7.03
C GLY A 411 -27.77 -38.27 8.37
N GLU A 412 -27.97 -39.31 9.19
CA GLU A 412 -28.63 -39.23 10.50
C GLU A 412 -27.89 -38.24 11.44
N GLY A 413 -26.55 -38.17 11.36
CA GLY A 413 -25.74 -37.23 12.13
C GLY A 413 -26.15 -35.78 11.85
N THR A 414 -26.36 -35.44 10.58
CA THR A 414 -26.78 -34.09 10.17
C THR A 414 -28.19 -33.76 10.66
N VAL A 415 -29.12 -34.72 10.55
CA VAL A 415 -30.51 -34.51 11.03
C VAL A 415 -30.52 -34.22 12.53
N ARG A 416 -29.75 -34.97 13.33
CA ARG A 416 -29.67 -34.78 14.78
C ARG A 416 -29.07 -33.42 15.15
N GLU A 417 -28.04 -32.98 14.44
CA GLU A 417 -27.32 -31.74 14.76
C GLU A 417 -27.95 -30.47 14.16
N ALA A 418 -28.70 -30.61 13.05
CA ALA A 418 -29.41 -29.50 12.43
C ALA A 418 -30.62 -29.02 13.24
N GLY A 419 -31.17 -29.92 14.10
CA GLY A 419 -32.29 -29.59 14.97
C GLY A 419 -33.65 -29.63 14.27
N ALA A 420 -34.68 -29.12 14.97
CA ALA A 420 -36.07 -29.19 14.54
C ALA A 420 -36.48 -28.13 13.51
N ASP A 421 -35.56 -27.27 13.11
CA ASP A 421 -35.86 -26.16 12.19
C ASP A 421 -36.04 -26.62 10.75
N PHE A 422 -35.74 -27.89 10.45
CA PHE A 422 -35.77 -28.43 9.08
C PHE A 422 -36.73 -29.58 8.94
N VAL A 423 -37.34 -29.70 7.80
CA VAL A 423 -38.21 -30.81 7.41
C VAL A 423 -37.39 -31.88 6.71
N PHE A 424 -37.30 -33.04 7.33
CA PHE A 424 -36.61 -34.22 6.78
C PHE A 424 -37.60 -35.36 6.50
N GLU A 425 -37.49 -35.99 5.35
CA GLU A 425 -38.21 -37.19 4.99
C GLU A 425 -37.28 -38.39 5.01
N ALA A 426 -37.64 -39.44 5.76
CA ALA A 426 -36.81 -40.65 5.82
C ALA A 426 -36.84 -41.39 4.47
N VAL A 427 -35.66 -41.70 3.93
CA VAL A 427 -35.51 -42.43 2.66
C VAL A 427 -35.27 -43.92 2.90
N GLY A 428 -34.47 -44.25 3.91
CA GLY A 428 -34.19 -45.63 4.26
C GLY A 428 -32.85 -45.83 4.98
N GLU A 429 -32.45 -47.08 5.16
CA GLU A 429 -31.18 -47.50 5.73
C GLU A 429 -30.30 -48.13 4.65
N PHE A 430 -29.08 -47.61 4.49
CA PHE A 430 -28.19 -48.01 3.40
C PHE A 430 -26.84 -48.48 3.96
N GLU A 431 -26.30 -49.51 3.32
CA GLU A 431 -24.90 -49.90 3.57
C GLU A 431 -23.98 -48.98 2.80
N LEU A 432 -23.30 -48.07 3.50
CA LEU A 432 -22.28 -47.24 2.88
C LEU A 432 -20.98 -48.06 2.76
N ARG A 433 -20.44 -48.16 1.55
CA ARG A 433 -19.24 -48.95 1.26
C ARG A 433 -18.10 -48.51 2.19
N GLY A 434 -17.53 -49.46 2.96
CA GLY A 434 -16.44 -49.24 3.93
C GLY A 434 -16.92 -48.88 5.35
N ARG A 435 -18.23 -48.86 5.62
CA ARG A 435 -18.81 -48.81 6.97
C ARG A 435 -19.42 -50.14 7.34
N ALA A 436 -19.18 -50.60 8.58
CA ALA A 436 -19.81 -51.81 9.11
C ALA A 436 -21.28 -51.60 9.55
N ARG A 437 -21.65 -50.34 9.81
CA ARG A 437 -22.99 -49.96 10.26
C ARG A 437 -23.80 -49.37 9.11
N ARG A 438 -25.08 -49.74 9.01
CA ARG A 438 -26.01 -49.10 8.12
C ARG A 438 -26.26 -47.67 8.55
N GLU A 439 -26.30 -46.74 7.59
CA GLU A 439 -26.59 -45.32 7.75
C GLU A 439 -28.04 -45.03 7.39
N ARG A 440 -28.73 -44.32 8.26
CA ARG A 440 -30.07 -43.79 7.92
C ARG A 440 -29.90 -42.52 7.12
N VAL A 441 -30.53 -42.49 5.97
CA VAL A 441 -30.48 -41.39 5.03
C VAL A 441 -31.86 -40.73 4.94
N PHE A 442 -31.83 -39.41 4.95
CA PHE A 442 -33.03 -38.57 4.86
C PHE A 442 -32.91 -37.63 3.67
N ARG A 443 -34.05 -37.19 3.19
CA ARG A 443 -34.19 -36.13 2.20
C ARG A 443 -34.48 -34.82 2.92
N LEU A 444 -33.73 -33.76 2.64
CA LEU A 444 -34.01 -32.41 3.10
C LEU A 444 -35.10 -31.80 2.18
N ILE A 445 -36.23 -31.45 2.76
CA ILE A 445 -37.39 -30.91 2.04
C ILE A 445 -37.44 -29.39 2.11
N GLY A 446 -37.18 -28.81 3.32
CA GLY A 446 -37.29 -27.39 3.57
C GLY A 446 -36.90 -27.02 4.97
N GLU A 447 -37.00 -25.74 5.26
CA GLU A 447 -36.90 -25.16 6.61
C GLU A 447 -38.33 -24.83 7.10
N HIS A 448 -38.65 -25.10 8.36
CA HIS A 448 -39.94 -24.70 8.92
C HIS A 448 -40.06 -23.17 8.90
N THR A 449 -41.11 -22.66 8.34
CA THR A 449 -41.50 -21.26 8.49
C THR A 449 -42.06 -21.04 9.87
N VAL A 450 -41.92 -19.83 10.44
CA VAL A 450 -42.45 -19.44 11.78
C VAL A 450 -43.99 -19.73 11.86
N ALA A 451 -44.67 -19.85 10.72
CA ALA A 451 -46.08 -20.23 10.64
C ALA A 451 -46.35 -21.72 10.85
N ASP A 452 -45.32 -22.58 10.72
CA ASP A 452 -45.47 -24.05 10.80
C ASP A 452 -45.07 -24.58 12.21
N LEU A 453 -44.61 -23.73 13.13
CA LEU A 453 -44.34 -24.11 14.51
C LEU A 453 -45.70 -24.31 15.21
N PRO A 454 -45.92 -25.46 15.88
CA PRO A 454 -47.18 -25.67 16.64
C PRO A 454 -47.29 -24.58 17.70
N VAL A 455 -48.27 -23.71 17.54
CA VAL A 455 -48.65 -22.73 18.56
C VAL A 455 -49.29 -23.51 19.69
N GLY A 456 -48.55 -23.72 20.76
CA GLY A 456 -49.16 -24.13 22.02
C GLY A 456 -48.59 -25.37 22.66
N GLU A 457 -47.70 -25.13 23.61
CA GLU A 457 -47.95 -25.57 24.98
C GLU A 457 -47.35 -24.48 25.88
N SER A 458 -48.28 -23.74 26.48
CA SER A 458 -48.02 -22.67 27.44
C SER A 458 -47.08 -23.17 28.54
N VAL A 459 -46.01 -22.38 28.77
CA VAL A 459 -45.16 -22.41 29.96
C VAL A 459 -46.03 -22.01 31.16
N ASP A 460 -46.81 -22.95 31.67
CA ASP A 460 -47.60 -22.79 32.90
C ASP A 460 -47.50 -24.03 33.81
N LYS A 461 -46.26 -24.48 34.03
CA LYS A 461 -45.98 -25.44 35.13
C LYS A 461 -44.50 -25.45 35.53
N ILE A 462 -43.92 -24.33 35.87
CA ILE A 462 -42.75 -24.30 36.78
C ILE A 462 -42.95 -23.16 37.79
N GLY A 463 -43.71 -23.49 38.82
CA GLY A 463 -43.94 -22.58 39.94
C GLY A 463 -44.78 -23.25 41.01
N LYS A 464 -44.23 -24.27 41.69
CA LYS A 464 -44.48 -24.69 43.06
C LYS A 464 -44.02 -26.14 43.28
N GLY A 465 -42.89 -26.27 43.92
CA GLY A 465 -42.36 -27.55 44.40
C GLY A 465 -40.93 -27.29 44.86
#